data_80db5ab02aa56caa7c9d2930443aed34
#
_entry.id   80db5ab02aa56caa7c9d2930443aed34
#
_cell.length_a   1.000
_cell.length_b   1.000
_cell.length_c   1.000
_cell.angle_alpha   90.00
_cell.angle_beta   90.00
_cell.angle_gamma   90.00
#
_symmetry.space_group_name_H-M   'P 1'
#
loop_
_entity.id
_entity.type
_entity.pdbx_description
1 polymer ?
#
loop_
_entity_poly.entity_id
_entity_poly.type
_entity_poly.pdbx_seq_one_letter_code
_entity_poly.pdbx_strand_id
1 'polypeptide(L)'
;MKKKVRRLLAILCLLAAGVYYAREAAKPLPVEVLSVEPRTLSLSFNEEGRVVPVNERTLVAAVGGRVSRVKVSTGDKVAKGELLVQLDTSELSYQLAGLRGQLESVIGQRTQALQVQPAAQIAVQQLAVDQAKEQLLAAQTEQARADTLYRLGALSQREWDQANNAVKHAELLLSQQEQALLLLKEQALPPAGTDQYFAGLIKSLESQIALLQHQLSQTRHRSPIAGLVWQVLVEEGAVVAPGTPLIKVFQPDAYQVEVYLLAADALQVSPGMTVEVVLDGPAEKYTFQGTVKKVAAAAEERISPLGIVEQRIKATIQLAGSLEKLLPGTALEVTFTTRQEEGRLVVPKTALFPHGDGEALFVLRQGLAELQPVGRGLETEEEIVITEGLQPGEQVIRNPRQEGLTPGRRVTATER
;
A
#
# COMPACT_ATOMS: atom_id res chain seq x y z
N MET A 1 64.58 84.99 -32.05
CA MET A 1 64.04 83.92 -32.88
C MET A 1 63.79 82.60 -32.10
N LYS A 2 64.65 82.20 -31.16
CA LYS A 2 64.54 80.89 -30.42
C LYS A 2 63.28 80.73 -29.57
N LYS A 3 62.62 81.77 -29.00
CA LYS A 3 61.39 81.65 -28.20
C LYS A 3 60.14 81.46 -29.05
N LYS A 4 60.10 82.01 -30.28
CA LYS A 4 58.89 81.75 -31.21
C LYS A 4 58.87 80.33 -31.77
N VAL A 5 60.10 79.80 -32.07
CA VAL A 5 60.23 78.41 -32.57
C VAL A 5 59.82 77.40 -31.51
N ARG A 6 60.21 77.61 -30.22
CA ARG A 6 59.78 76.73 -29.10
C ARG A 6 58.26 76.73 -28.87
N ARG A 7 57.57 77.87 -29.04
CA ARG A 7 56.11 77.99 -28.93
C ARG A 7 55.37 77.24 -30.09
N LEU A 8 55.98 77.39 -31.32
CA LEU A 8 55.38 76.64 -32.47
C LEU A 8 55.57 75.13 -32.36
N LEU A 9 56.71 74.66 -31.83
CA LEU A 9 56.91 73.23 -31.54
C LEU A 9 55.96 72.70 -30.46
N ALA A 10 55.72 73.47 -29.40
CA ALA A 10 54.79 73.10 -28.35
C ALA A 10 53.32 72.99 -28.86
N ILE A 11 52.92 73.93 -29.73
CA ILE A 11 51.54 73.87 -30.36
C ILE A 11 51.43 72.66 -31.31
N LEU A 12 52.52 72.36 -32.07
CA LEU A 12 52.54 71.18 -32.96
C LEU A 12 52.45 69.85 -32.17
N CYS A 13 53.21 69.79 -31.02
CA CYS A 13 53.09 68.62 -30.14
C CYS A 13 51.72 68.46 -29.52
N LEU A 14 51.08 69.58 -29.10
CA LEU A 14 49.70 69.53 -28.60
C LEU A 14 48.68 69.12 -29.68
N LEU A 15 48.86 69.60 -30.91
CA LEU A 15 48.03 69.16 -32.05
C LEU A 15 48.28 67.73 -32.41
N ALA A 16 49.56 67.25 -32.43
CA ALA A 16 49.88 65.84 -32.67
C ALA A 16 49.37 64.95 -31.56
N ALA A 17 49.45 65.34 -30.28
CA ALA A 17 48.88 64.64 -29.17
C ALA A 17 47.34 64.64 -29.27
N GLY A 18 46.73 65.76 -29.66
CA GLY A 18 45.23 65.80 -29.88
C GLY A 18 44.78 64.90 -31.01
N VAL A 19 45.54 64.87 -32.14
CA VAL A 19 45.20 63.92 -33.25
C VAL A 19 45.45 62.45 -32.86
N TYR A 20 46.50 62.19 -32.06
CA TYR A 20 46.76 60.84 -31.53
C TYR A 20 45.63 60.40 -30.60
N TYR A 21 45.25 61.24 -29.66
CA TYR A 21 44.09 60.93 -28.75
C TYR A 21 42.77 60.82 -29.52
N ALA A 22 42.57 61.70 -30.53
CA ALA A 22 41.33 61.58 -31.37
C ALA A 22 41.34 60.31 -32.23
N ARG A 23 42.49 59.85 -32.70
CA ARG A 23 42.66 58.60 -33.44
C ARG A 23 42.44 57.35 -32.51
N GLU A 24 43.01 57.43 -31.29
CA GLU A 24 42.82 56.34 -30.30
C GLU A 24 41.37 56.27 -29.81
N ALA A 25 40.73 57.38 -29.58
CA ALA A 25 39.30 57.48 -29.24
C ALA A 25 38.37 57.05 -30.37
N ALA A 26 38.83 57.09 -31.64
CA ALA A 26 38.06 56.66 -32.80
C ALA A 26 38.21 55.16 -33.13
N LYS A 27 39.10 54.42 -32.43
CA LYS A 27 39.15 52.95 -32.59
C LYS A 27 37.90 52.30 -32.18
N PRO A 28 37.37 51.35 -32.98
CA PRO A 28 36.17 50.57 -32.58
C PRO A 28 36.49 49.77 -31.34
N LEU A 29 35.59 49.80 -30.36
CA LEU A 29 35.67 49.00 -29.14
C LEU A 29 35.30 47.54 -29.45
N PRO A 30 36.16 46.55 -29.19
CA PRO A 30 35.76 45.15 -29.36
C PRO A 30 34.73 44.75 -28.31
N VAL A 31 33.59 44.25 -28.73
CA VAL A 31 32.48 43.83 -27.85
C VAL A 31 32.02 42.44 -28.21
N GLU A 32 31.69 41.64 -27.19
CA GLU A 32 31.04 40.34 -27.40
C GLU A 32 29.59 40.57 -27.77
N VAL A 33 29.17 39.99 -28.88
CA VAL A 33 27.78 40.08 -29.37
C VAL A 33 27.13 38.71 -29.39
N LEU A 34 25.82 38.70 -29.18
CA LEU A 34 24.95 37.57 -29.33
C LEU A 34 23.93 37.87 -30.43
N SER A 35 23.86 37.03 -31.46
CA SER A 35 22.77 37.08 -32.42
C SER A 35 21.48 36.51 -31.77
N VAL A 36 20.44 37.31 -31.74
CA VAL A 36 19.19 36.91 -31.05
C VAL A 36 18.25 36.31 -32.05
N GLU A 37 18.04 34.99 -31.93
CA GLU A 37 17.10 34.25 -32.74
C GLU A 37 15.91 33.79 -31.87
N PRO A 38 14.73 33.61 -32.49
CA PRO A 38 13.58 33.05 -31.78
C PRO A 38 13.90 31.64 -31.27
N ARG A 39 13.78 31.43 -29.96
CA ARG A 39 13.97 30.13 -29.32
C ARG A 39 12.94 29.89 -28.22
N THR A 40 12.90 28.69 -27.74
CA THR A 40 12.05 28.33 -26.61
C THR A 40 12.76 28.61 -25.29
N LEU A 41 12.09 29.32 -24.39
CA LEU A 41 12.54 29.46 -22.99
C LEU A 41 11.58 28.73 -22.09
N SER A 42 12.08 27.82 -21.25
CA SER A 42 11.31 27.07 -20.27
C SER A 42 11.76 27.42 -18.85
N LEU A 43 10.78 27.64 -17.99
CA LEU A 43 10.99 27.74 -16.56
C LEU A 43 10.81 26.33 -15.98
N SER A 44 11.87 25.77 -15.46
CA SER A 44 11.91 24.44 -14.88
C SER A 44 12.66 24.43 -13.56
N PHE A 45 12.33 23.47 -12.72
CA PHE A 45 13.08 23.15 -11.51
C PHE A 45 13.30 21.64 -11.41
N ASN A 46 14.37 21.26 -10.72
CA ASN A 46 14.76 19.86 -10.54
C ASN A 46 14.54 19.42 -9.09
N GLU A 47 14.04 18.22 -8.92
CA GLU A 47 13.88 17.58 -7.62
C GLU A 47 14.31 16.11 -7.68
N GLU A 48 14.81 15.59 -6.56
CA GLU A 48 15.17 14.19 -6.45
C GLU A 48 13.91 13.34 -6.32
N GLY A 49 13.76 12.34 -7.19
CA GLY A 49 12.74 11.33 -7.13
C GLY A 49 13.30 9.96 -6.80
N ARG A 50 12.43 9.05 -6.35
CA ARG A 50 12.77 7.66 -6.06
C ARG A 50 11.85 6.72 -6.79
N VAL A 51 12.44 5.70 -7.45
CA VAL A 51 11.68 4.63 -8.09
C VAL A 51 11.01 3.76 -7.03
N VAL A 52 9.71 3.59 -7.15
CA VAL A 52 8.92 2.67 -6.31
C VAL A 52 8.05 1.77 -7.20
N PRO A 53 7.84 0.52 -6.82
CA PRO A 53 6.93 -0.35 -7.56
C PRO A 53 5.47 0.11 -7.35
N VAL A 54 4.65 0.01 -8.38
CA VAL A 54 3.22 0.33 -8.30
C VAL A 54 2.48 -0.67 -7.40
N ASN A 55 2.83 -1.94 -7.51
CA ASN A 55 2.25 -3.03 -6.73
C ASN A 55 3.28 -3.58 -5.75
N GLU A 56 3.28 -3.04 -4.55
CA GLU A 56 4.06 -3.54 -3.42
C GLU A 56 3.12 -4.11 -2.36
N ARG A 57 3.55 -5.19 -1.70
CA ARG A 57 2.86 -5.76 -0.54
C ARG A 57 3.87 -6.07 0.56
N THR A 58 3.61 -5.56 1.74
CA THR A 58 4.35 -5.91 2.94
C THR A 58 3.61 -7.02 3.67
N LEU A 59 4.24 -8.18 3.83
CA LEU A 59 3.75 -9.24 4.69
C LEU A 59 4.05 -8.86 6.13
N VAL A 60 3.03 -8.93 6.97
CA VAL A 60 3.15 -8.68 8.40
C VAL A 60 2.79 -9.94 9.19
N ALA A 61 3.37 -10.11 10.37
CA ALA A 61 3.01 -11.20 11.27
C ALA A 61 1.57 -11.01 11.77
N ALA A 62 0.68 -11.97 11.47
CA ALA A 62 -0.70 -11.93 11.95
C ALA A 62 -0.80 -12.41 13.41
N VAL A 63 0.10 -13.29 13.82
CA VAL A 63 0.25 -13.80 15.20
C VAL A 63 1.70 -13.66 15.65
N GLY A 64 1.92 -13.52 16.96
CA GLY A 64 3.26 -13.50 17.52
C GLY A 64 3.88 -14.90 17.58
N GLY A 65 5.20 -14.95 17.55
CA GLY A 65 5.93 -16.22 17.68
C GLY A 65 7.38 -16.10 17.25
N ARG A 66 8.12 -17.20 17.40
CA ARG A 66 9.50 -17.30 16.91
C ARG A 66 9.48 -17.68 15.42
N VAL A 67 10.31 -17.03 14.62
CA VAL A 67 10.52 -17.40 13.22
C VAL A 67 11.27 -18.71 13.16
N SER A 68 10.62 -19.77 12.67
CA SER A 68 11.24 -21.10 12.55
C SER A 68 11.99 -21.26 11.24
N ARG A 69 11.53 -20.61 10.17
CA ARG A 69 12.17 -20.67 8.84
C ARG A 69 11.81 -19.47 7.98
N VAL A 70 12.81 -18.95 7.27
CA VAL A 70 12.68 -17.99 6.16
C VAL A 70 13.11 -18.73 4.89
N LYS A 71 12.20 -18.87 3.91
CA LYS A 71 12.42 -19.71 2.71
C LYS A 71 12.92 -18.95 1.50
N VAL A 72 13.04 -17.63 1.61
CA VAL A 72 13.39 -16.76 0.49
C VAL A 72 14.43 -15.73 0.90
N SER A 73 15.17 -15.27 -0.09
CA SER A 73 16.16 -14.20 0.01
C SER A 73 15.74 -13.00 -0.81
N THR A 74 16.35 -11.83 -0.55
CA THR A 74 16.15 -10.63 -1.36
C THR A 74 16.53 -10.90 -2.83
N GLY A 75 15.64 -10.53 -3.75
CA GLY A 75 15.79 -10.76 -5.19
C GLY A 75 15.14 -12.04 -5.71
N ASP A 76 14.69 -12.95 -4.85
CA ASP A 76 14.04 -14.19 -5.28
C ASP A 76 12.69 -13.92 -5.96
N LYS A 77 12.40 -14.73 -6.99
CA LYS A 77 11.07 -14.77 -7.61
C LYS A 77 10.15 -15.64 -6.79
N VAL A 78 8.95 -15.13 -6.53
CA VAL A 78 7.93 -15.84 -5.74
C VAL A 78 6.60 -15.90 -6.48
N ALA A 79 5.93 -17.03 -6.36
CA ALA A 79 4.58 -17.22 -6.87
C ALA A 79 3.53 -16.74 -5.85
N LYS A 80 2.33 -16.39 -6.34
CA LYS A 80 1.19 -16.13 -5.44
C LYS A 80 0.84 -17.38 -4.64
N GLY A 81 0.72 -17.25 -3.31
CA GLY A 81 0.45 -18.34 -2.39
C GLY A 81 1.68 -19.15 -1.94
N GLU A 82 2.87 -18.82 -2.43
CA GLU A 82 4.11 -19.45 -2.00
C GLU A 82 4.43 -19.14 -0.54
N LEU A 83 4.92 -20.15 0.21
CA LEU A 83 5.29 -20.00 1.62
C LEU A 83 6.64 -19.32 1.76
N LEU A 84 6.67 -18.14 2.35
CA LEU A 84 7.85 -17.30 2.50
C LEU A 84 8.46 -17.40 3.91
N VAL A 85 7.61 -17.26 4.95
CA VAL A 85 8.02 -17.32 6.35
C VAL A 85 7.10 -18.27 7.10
N GLN A 86 7.71 -19.02 8.01
CA GLN A 86 6.99 -19.90 8.94
C GLN A 86 7.41 -19.57 10.36
N LEU A 87 6.40 -19.35 11.21
CA LEU A 87 6.61 -19.25 12.66
C LEU A 87 6.60 -20.65 13.31
N ASP A 88 7.17 -20.77 14.49
CA ASP A 88 7.10 -21.97 15.30
C ASP A 88 5.65 -22.24 15.70
N THR A 89 5.22 -23.47 15.50
CA THR A 89 3.85 -23.90 15.75
C THR A 89 3.74 -24.84 16.95
N SER A 90 4.85 -25.14 17.64
CA SER A 90 4.91 -26.18 18.68
C SER A 90 3.91 -25.92 19.79
N GLU A 91 3.91 -24.74 20.37
CA GLU A 91 3.00 -24.34 21.44
C GLU A 91 1.52 -24.47 21.03
N LEU A 92 1.15 -23.87 19.88
CA LEU A 92 -0.21 -23.93 19.36
C LEU A 92 -0.64 -25.36 19.03
N SER A 93 0.28 -26.20 18.54
CA SER A 93 -0.02 -27.60 18.22
C SER A 93 -0.25 -28.45 19.47
N TYR A 94 0.49 -28.21 20.57
CA TYR A 94 0.24 -28.85 21.86
C TYR A 94 -1.09 -28.43 22.47
N GLN A 95 -1.41 -27.15 22.44
CA GLN A 95 -2.69 -26.64 22.91
C GLN A 95 -3.86 -27.25 22.10
N LEU A 96 -3.73 -27.33 20.79
CA LEU A 96 -4.74 -27.95 19.92
C LEU A 96 -4.91 -29.45 20.24
N ALA A 97 -3.81 -30.17 20.48
CA ALA A 97 -3.86 -31.58 20.87
C ALA A 97 -4.58 -31.75 22.23
N GLY A 98 -4.29 -30.89 23.19
CA GLY A 98 -4.96 -30.88 24.49
C GLY A 98 -6.48 -30.65 24.38
N LEU A 99 -6.92 -29.66 23.60
CA LEU A 99 -8.37 -29.41 23.38
C LEU A 99 -9.06 -30.56 22.64
N ARG A 100 -8.39 -31.22 21.70
CA ARG A 100 -8.93 -32.41 21.03
C ARG A 100 -9.12 -33.57 22.00
N GLY A 101 -8.16 -33.80 22.91
CA GLY A 101 -8.29 -34.80 23.96
C GLY A 101 -9.45 -34.49 24.92
N GLN A 102 -9.66 -33.22 25.29
CA GLN A 102 -10.79 -32.81 26.09
C GLN A 102 -12.12 -33.03 25.36
N LEU A 103 -12.19 -32.69 24.08
CA LEU A 103 -13.39 -32.93 23.26
C LEU A 103 -13.75 -34.43 23.20
N GLU A 104 -12.79 -35.29 22.98
CA GLU A 104 -12.95 -36.73 22.96
C GLU A 104 -13.44 -37.26 24.31
N SER A 105 -12.89 -36.77 25.41
CA SER A 105 -13.34 -37.12 26.78
C SER A 105 -14.79 -36.70 27.01
N VAL A 106 -15.19 -35.48 26.60
CA VAL A 106 -16.58 -35.01 26.75
C VAL A 106 -17.57 -35.84 25.89
N ILE A 107 -17.16 -36.23 24.67
CA ILE A 107 -17.94 -37.12 23.82
C ILE A 107 -18.13 -38.48 24.49
N GLY A 108 -17.07 -39.05 25.09
CA GLY A 108 -17.13 -40.29 25.86
C GLY A 108 -18.09 -40.17 27.06
N GLN A 109 -17.99 -39.09 27.85
CA GLN A 109 -18.90 -38.81 28.96
C GLN A 109 -20.35 -38.68 28.51
N ARG A 110 -20.62 -37.98 27.40
CA ARG A 110 -21.94 -37.87 26.80
C ARG A 110 -22.50 -39.26 26.45
N THR A 111 -21.71 -40.08 25.78
CA THR A 111 -22.09 -41.43 25.39
C THR A 111 -22.45 -42.28 26.61
N GLN A 112 -21.65 -42.19 27.66
CA GLN A 112 -21.93 -42.90 28.93
C GLN A 112 -23.19 -42.35 29.63
N ALA A 113 -23.36 -41.04 29.68
CA ALA A 113 -24.52 -40.41 30.31
C ALA A 113 -25.85 -40.67 29.59
N LEU A 114 -25.81 -40.91 28.27
CA LEU A 114 -26.97 -41.22 27.44
C LEU A 114 -27.25 -42.72 27.32
N GLN A 115 -26.38 -43.61 27.86
CA GLN A 115 -26.66 -45.04 27.91
C GLN A 115 -27.87 -45.33 28.80
N VAL A 116 -28.85 -45.99 28.23
CA VAL A 116 -30.03 -46.49 28.96
C VAL A 116 -29.58 -47.61 29.89
N GLN A 117 -29.59 -47.37 31.21
CA GLN A 117 -29.37 -48.36 32.24
C GLN A 117 -30.69 -48.50 33.01
N PRO A 118 -31.21 -49.69 33.23
CA PRO A 118 -30.66 -51.03 33.03
C PRO A 118 -31.49 -51.81 31.98
N ALA A 119 -31.04 -51.96 30.79
CA ALA A 119 -31.74 -52.71 29.72
C ALA A 119 -32.16 -54.15 30.14
N ALA A 120 -31.31 -54.84 30.91
CA ALA A 120 -31.61 -56.17 31.43
C ALA A 120 -32.81 -56.21 32.39
N GLN A 121 -32.94 -55.18 33.30
CA GLN A 121 -34.07 -55.13 34.23
C GLN A 121 -35.38 -54.80 33.50
N ILE A 122 -35.37 -53.95 32.50
CA ILE A 122 -36.50 -53.65 31.63
C ILE A 122 -36.93 -54.90 30.89
N ALA A 123 -36.00 -55.71 30.37
CA ALA A 123 -36.35 -57.01 29.68
C ALA A 123 -36.95 -57.98 30.62
N VAL A 124 -36.44 -58.13 31.85
CA VAL A 124 -37.03 -59.02 32.88
C VAL A 124 -38.44 -58.55 33.26
N GLN A 125 -38.66 -57.27 33.48
CA GLN A 125 -39.96 -56.73 33.81
C GLN A 125 -40.97 -56.85 32.64
N GLN A 126 -40.49 -56.74 31.40
CA GLN A 126 -41.32 -57.00 30.22
C GLN A 126 -41.84 -58.44 30.16
N LEU A 127 -41.01 -59.44 30.50
CA LEU A 127 -41.41 -60.82 30.63
C LEU A 127 -42.48 -61.01 31.73
N ALA A 128 -42.36 -60.29 32.86
CA ALA A 128 -43.39 -60.34 33.93
C ALA A 128 -44.70 -59.75 33.45
N VAL A 129 -44.72 -58.69 32.64
CA VAL A 129 -45.93 -58.15 31.98
C VAL A 129 -46.52 -59.18 31.02
N ASP A 130 -45.74 -59.88 30.23
CA ASP A 130 -46.22 -60.87 29.25
C ASP A 130 -46.80 -62.09 29.96
N GLN A 131 -46.19 -62.54 31.07
CA GLN A 131 -46.75 -63.59 31.92
C GLN A 131 -48.10 -63.17 32.53
N ALA A 132 -48.20 -61.93 33.02
CA ALA A 132 -49.46 -61.42 33.57
C ALA A 132 -50.57 -61.32 32.49
N LYS A 133 -50.24 -61.02 31.24
CA LYS A 133 -51.14 -61.00 30.08
C LYS A 133 -51.68 -62.44 29.79
N GLU A 134 -50.84 -63.47 29.81
CA GLU A 134 -51.20 -64.83 29.62
C GLU A 134 -52.12 -65.30 30.74
N GLN A 135 -51.87 -64.92 31.99
CA GLN A 135 -52.74 -65.26 33.12
C GLN A 135 -54.10 -64.58 32.97
N LEU A 136 -54.17 -63.35 32.54
CA LEU A 136 -55.45 -62.68 32.29
C LEU A 136 -56.20 -63.33 31.17
N LEU A 137 -55.60 -63.73 30.07
CA LEU A 137 -56.22 -64.44 28.95
C LEU A 137 -56.79 -65.79 29.40
N ALA A 138 -56.05 -66.54 30.23
CA ALA A 138 -56.52 -67.82 30.79
C ALA A 138 -57.71 -67.58 31.71
N ALA A 139 -57.66 -66.57 32.60
CA ALA A 139 -58.78 -66.22 33.49
C ALA A 139 -60.06 -65.81 32.71
N GLN A 140 -59.90 -64.98 31.65
CA GLN A 140 -61.02 -64.56 30.78
C GLN A 140 -61.62 -65.75 30.01
N THR A 141 -60.81 -66.69 29.57
CA THR A 141 -61.24 -67.88 28.91
C THR A 141 -62.10 -68.75 29.85
N GLU A 142 -61.65 -68.91 31.11
CA GLU A 142 -62.36 -69.66 32.12
C GLU A 142 -63.64 -68.94 32.56
N GLN A 143 -63.65 -67.64 32.71
CA GLN A 143 -64.84 -66.85 32.95
C GLN A 143 -65.89 -67.03 31.85
N ALA A 144 -65.51 -67.00 30.55
CA ALA A 144 -66.43 -67.22 29.43
C ALA A 144 -67.07 -68.62 29.45
N ARG A 145 -66.30 -69.62 29.89
CA ARG A 145 -66.87 -71.00 30.13
C ARG A 145 -67.84 -71.01 31.31
N ALA A 146 -67.40 -70.37 32.42
CA ALA A 146 -68.23 -70.27 33.61
C ALA A 146 -69.56 -69.54 33.33
N ASP A 147 -69.53 -68.44 32.57
CA ASP A 147 -70.67 -67.67 32.12
C ASP A 147 -71.68 -68.57 31.35
N THR A 148 -71.15 -69.38 30.43
CA THR A 148 -72.00 -70.28 29.61
C THR A 148 -72.62 -71.32 30.45
N LEU A 149 -71.90 -71.96 31.37
CA LEU A 149 -72.43 -73.03 32.26
C LEU A 149 -73.44 -72.49 33.30
N TYR A 150 -73.20 -71.28 33.81
CA TYR A 150 -74.09 -70.61 34.74
C TYR A 150 -75.40 -70.24 34.08
N ARG A 151 -75.45 -69.77 32.87
CA ARG A 151 -76.71 -69.55 32.10
C ARG A 151 -77.48 -70.80 31.81
N LEU A 152 -76.75 -71.92 31.67
CA LEU A 152 -77.39 -73.23 31.49
C LEU A 152 -77.82 -73.90 32.81
N GLY A 153 -77.64 -73.24 33.97
CA GLY A 153 -77.95 -73.76 35.28
C GLY A 153 -77.01 -74.88 35.77
N ALA A 154 -75.88 -75.13 35.10
CA ALA A 154 -74.93 -76.19 35.40
C ALA A 154 -73.76 -75.76 36.34
N LEU A 155 -73.74 -74.47 36.79
CA LEU A 155 -72.75 -73.95 37.68
C LEU A 155 -73.41 -73.15 38.80
N SER A 156 -72.88 -73.23 40.02
CA SER A 156 -73.36 -72.46 41.16
C SER A 156 -72.95 -70.97 41.05
N GLN A 157 -73.74 -70.06 41.67
CA GLN A 157 -73.38 -68.61 41.71
C GLN A 157 -72.02 -68.35 42.35
N ARG A 158 -71.67 -69.12 43.35
CA ARG A 158 -70.38 -68.97 44.02
C ARG A 158 -69.20 -69.30 43.10
N GLU A 159 -69.30 -70.32 42.28
CA GLU A 159 -68.27 -70.66 41.31
C GLU A 159 -68.14 -69.62 40.16
N TRP A 160 -69.26 -69.06 39.70
CA TRP A 160 -69.31 -67.97 38.75
C TRP A 160 -68.68 -66.73 39.32
N ASP A 161 -69.00 -66.34 40.59
CA ASP A 161 -68.37 -65.19 41.27
C ASP A 161 -66.83 -65.39 41.44
N GLN A 162 -66.44 -66.65 41.69
CA GLN A 162 -64.97 -66.96 41.76
C GLN A 162 -64.27 -66.73 40.41
N ALA A 163 -64.82 -67.11 39.27
CA ALA A 163 -64.28 -66.89 37.95
C ALA A 163 -64.23 -65.39 37.63
N ASN A 164 -65.24 -64.61 37.95
CA ASN A 164 -65.27 -63.19 37.81
C ASN A 164 -64.19 -62.49 38.67
N ASN A 165 -63.98 -62.94 39.90
CA ASN A 165 -62.99 -62.42 40.78
C ASN A 165 -61.58 -62.79 40.31
N ALA A 166 -61.38 -63.98 39.70
CA ALA A 166 -60.07 -64.35 39.11
C ALA A 166 -59.68 -63.42 37.97
N VAL A 167 -60.62 -63.02 37.11
CA VAL A 167 -60.31 -61.99 36.05
C VAL A 167 -59.95 -60.70 36.68
N LYS A 168 -60.71 -60.19 37.67
CA LYS A 168 -60.34 -58.90 38.35
C LYS A 168 -58.97 -58.95 39.00
N HIS A 169 -58.59 -60.07 39.61
CA HIS A 169 -57.28 -60.26 40.18
C HIS A 169 -56.19 -60.28 39.11
N ALA A 170 -56.38 -60.93 37.98
CA ALA A 170 -55.44 -60.97 36.88
C ALA A 170 -55.29 -59.61 36.19
N GLU A 171 -56.40 -58.86 36.05
CA GLU A 171 -56.35 -57.47 35.57
C GLU A 171 -55.52 -56.54 36.48
N LEU A 172 -55.74 -56.66 37.80
CA LEU A 172 -54.96 -55.87 38.77
C LEU A 172 -53.48 -56.21 38.73
N LEU A 173 -53.15 -57.52 38.64
CA LEU A 173 -51.76 -57.96 38.52
C LEU A 173 -51.12 -57.44 37.25
N LEU A 174 -51.76 -57.52 36.11
CA LEU A 174 -51.31 -56.98 34.85
C LEU A 174 -51.05 -55.49 34.99
N SER A 175 -51.99 -54.70 35.52
CA SER A 175 -51.85 -53.27 35.77
C SER A 175 -50.62 -52.93 36.65
N GLN A 176 -50.40 -53.72 37.72
CA GLN A 176 -49.26 -53.58 38.60
C GLN A 176 -47.92 -53.79 37.85
N GLN A 177 -47.83 -54.86 37.03
CA GLN A 177 -46.60 -55.13 36.25
C GLN A 177 -46.37 -54.10 35.18
N GLU A 178 -47.40 -53.57 34.53
CA GLU A 178 -47.29 -52.49 33.55
C GLU A 178 -46.85 -51.20 34.18
N GLN A 179 -47.34 -50.81 35.35
CA GLN A 179 -46.88 -49.63 36.09
C GLN A 179 -45.43 -49.80 36.56
N ALA A 180 -45.02 -50.98 37.02
CA ALA A 180 -43.60 -51.21 37.36
C ALA A 180 -42.70 -51.12 36.14
N LEU A 181 -43.11 -51.58 34.96
CA LEU A 181 -42.34 -51.42 33.72
C LEU A 181 -42.25 -49.98 33.29
N LEU A 182 -43.34 -49.21 33.39
CA LEU A 182 -43.34 -47.77 33.08
C LEU A 182 -42.35 -47.03 33.95
N LEU A 183 -42.39 -47.28 35.27
CA LEU A 183 -41.45 -46.64 36.24
C LEU A 183 -40.00 -46.97 35.92
N LEU A 184 -39.70 -48.24 35.60
CA LEU A 184 -38.33 -48.62 35.21
C LEU A 184 -37.89 -47.95 33.90
N LYS A 185 -38.77 -47.80 32.92
CA LYS A 185 -38.49 -47.09 31.68
C LYS A 185 -38.23 -45.60 31.92
N GLU A 186 -39.03 -44.95 32.76
CA GLU A 186 -38.83 -43.54 33.15
C GLU A 186 -37.52 -43.31 33.88
N GLN A 187 -37.17 -44.22 34.84
CA GLN A 187 -35.91 -44.17 35.58
C GLN A 187 -34.67 -44.43 34.71
N ALA A 188 -34.83 -45.16 33.61
CA ALA A 188 -33.77 -45.47 32.68
C ALA A 188 -33.45 -44.30 31.69
N LEU A 189 -34.36 -43.35 31.54
CA LEU A 189 -34.11 -42.18 30.70
C LEU A 189 -33.08 -41.26 31.34
N PRO A 190 -32.14 -40.74 30.53
CA PRO A 190 -31.22 -39.70 31.02
C PRO A 190 -32.02 -38.49 31.53
N PRO A 191 -31.53 -37.78 32.55
CA PRO A 191 -32.17 -36.55 33.02
C PRO A 191 -32.43 -35.58 31.86
N ALA A 192 -33.57 -34.92 31.87
CA ALA A 192 -33.93 -33.95 30.83
C ALA A 192 -32.84 -32.86 30.70
N GLY A 193 -32.43 -32.56 29.48
CA GLY A 193 -31.36 -31.57 29.22
C GLY A 193 -29.94 -32.13 29.24
N THR A 194 -29.68 -33.38 29.62
CA THR A 194 -28.33 -33.99 29.62
C THR A 194 -27.67 -33.90 28.25
N ASP A 195 -28.39 -34.27 27.21
CA ASP A 195 -27.88 -34.20 25.83
C ASP A 195 -27.56 -32.76 25.40
N GLN A 196 -28.45 -31.83 25.75
CA GLN A 196 -28.29 -30.41 25.44
C GLN A 196 -27.11 -29.77 26.19
N TYR A 197 -26.86 -30.19 27.44
CA TYR A 197 -25.69 -29.80 28.22
C TYR A 197 -24.38 -30.22 27.54
N PHE A 198 -24.25 -31.50 27.18
CA PHE A 198 -23.06 -32.01 26.50
C PHE A 198 -22.89 -31.39 25.09
N ALA A 199 -23.97 -31.19 24.35
CA ALA A 199 -23.93 -30.53 23.05
C ALA A 199 -23.36 -29.10 23.18
N GLY A 200 -23.74 -28.36 24.24
CA GLY A 200 -23.17 -27.04 24.56
C GLY A 200 -21.66 -27.10 24.83
N LEU A 201 -21.20 -28.05 25.65
CA LEU A 201 -19.78 -28.24 25.93
C LEU A 201 -18.96 -28.59 24.69
N ILE A 202 -19.46 -29.53 23.89
CA ILE A 202 -18.84 -29.94 22.62
C ILE A 202 -18.69 -28.74 21.70
N LYS A 203 -19.77 -27.98 21.48
CA LYS A 203 -19.77 -26.80 20.63
C LYS A 203 -18.77 -25.72 21.13
N SER A 204 -18.65 -25.55 22.44
CA SER A 204 -17.67 -24.64 23.01
C SER A 204 -16.22 -25.07 22.71
N LEU A 205 -15.90 -26.35 22.89
CA LEU A 205 -14.59 -26.92 22.59
C LEU A 205 -14.28 -26.88 21.10
N GLU A 206 -15.24 -27.20 20.24
CA GLU A 206 -15.08 -27.07 18.78
C GLU A 206 -14.77 -25.64 18.36
N SER A 207 -15.41 -24.64 18.97
CA SER A 207 -15.12 -23.23 18.71
C SER A 207 -13.71 -22.83 19.14
N GLN A 208 -13.21 -23.35 20.28
CA GLN A 208 -11.84 -23.11 20.72
C GLN A 208 -10.81 -23.79 19.80
N ILE A 209 -11.09 -25.02 19.36
CA ILE A 209 -10.30 -25.75 18.38
C ILE A 209 -10.22 -24.98 17.06
N ALA A 210 -11.35 -24.46 16.56
CA ALA A 210 -11.41 -23.68 15.33
C ALA A 210 -10.58 -22.39 15.45
N LEU A 211 -10.60 -21.71 16.60
CA LEU A 211 -9.76 -20.54 16.86
C LEU A 211 -8.27 -20.87 16.79
N LEU A 212 -7.83 -21.93 17.46
CA LEU A 212 -6.40 -22.35 17.42
C LEU A 212 -5.98 -22.82 16.03
N GLN A 213 -6.84 -23.49 15.28
CA GLN A 213 -6.59 -23.86 13.89
C GLN A 213 -6.41 -22.64 13.01
N HIS A 214 -7.24 -21.61 13.21
CA HIS A 214 -7.09 -20.33 12.52
C HIS A 214 -5.74 -19.68 12.85
N GLN A 215 -5.37 -19.59 14.14
CA GLN A 215 -4.06 -19.06 14.56
C GLN A 215 -2.90 -19.85 13.96
N LEU A 216 -2.98 -21.19 13.91
CA LEU A 216 -2.01 -22.04 13.24
C LEU A 216 -1.89 -21.76 11.75
N SER A 217 -3.00 -21.49 11.06
CA SER A 217 -2.95 -21.09 9.65
C SER A 217 -2.22 -19.76 9.46
N GLN A 218 -2.36 -18.83 10.39
CA GLN A 218 -1.72 -17.50 10.40
C GLN A 218 -0.22 -17.54 10.70
N THR A 219 0.33 -18.66 11.19
CA THR A 219 1.79 -18.84 11.36
C THR A 219 2.52 -19.04 10.04
N ARG A 220 1.81 -19.34 8.95
CA ARG A 220 2.36 -19.59 7.62
C ARG A 220 2.13 -18.39 6.73
N HIS A 221 3.15 -17.55 6.59
CA HIS A 221 3.09 -16.34 5.79
C HIS A 221 3.38 -16.64 4.33
N ARG A 222 2.36 -16.44 3.49
CA ARG A 222 2.40 -16.73 2.05
C ARG A 222 2.35 -15.43 1.24
N SER A 223 2.99 -15.43 0.08
CA SER A 223 2.96 -14.27 -0.82
C SER A 223 1.53 -14.01 -1.32
N PRO A 224 1.00 -12.77 -1.17
CA PRO A 224 -0.30 -12.40 -1.71
C PRO A 224 -0.29 -12.16 -3.23
N ILE A 225 0.90 -11.93 -3.80
CA ILE A 225 1.13 -11.62 -5.23
C ILE A 225 2.26 -12.49 -5.79
N ALA A 226 2.29 -12.69 -7.09
CA ALA A 226 3.49 -13.15 -7.78
C ALA A 226 4.42 -11.96 -8.02
N GLY A 227 5.73 -12.12 -7.85
CA GLY A 227 6.68 -11.01 -8.00
C GLY A 227 8.09 -11.33 -7.52
N LEU A 228 8.79 -10.30 -7.07
CA LEU A 228 10.14 -10.37 -6.53
C LEU A 228 10.15 -9.98 -5.05
N VAL A 229 11.00 -10.63 -4.27
CA VAL A 229 11.26 -10.23 -2.88
C VAL A 229 12.14 -8.98 -2.90
N TRP A 230 11.59 -7.87 -2.42
CA TRP A 230 12.36 -6.63 -2.30
C TRP A 230 13.26 -6.64 -1.08
N GLN A 231 12.70 -7.02 0.08
CA GLN A 231 13.43 -6.99 1.34
C GLN A 231 12.90 -8.06 2.29
N VAL A 232 13.82 -8.78 2.92
CA VAL A 232 13.57 -9.65 4.06
C VAL A 232 13.91 -8.88 5.32
N LEU A 233 12.91 -8.70 6.23
CA LEU A 233 13.02 -7.84 7.41
C LEU A 233 13.21 -8.63 8.71
N VAL A 234 13.17 -9.98 8.63
CA VAL A 234 13.29 -10.88 9.77
C VAL A 234 14.28 -12.01 9.48
N GLU A 235 14.88 -12.53 10.53
CA GLU A 235 15.82 -13.64 10.47
C GLU A 235 15.25 -14.88 11.18
N GLU A 236 15.75 -16.07 10.83
CA GLU A 236 15.41 -17.29 11.53
C GLU A 236 15.84 -17.19 13.01
N GLY A 237 14.97 -17.63 13.91
CA GLY A 237 15.17 -17.53 15.37
C GLY A 237 14.68 -16.22 16.00
N ALA A 238 14.42 -15.18 15.22
CA ALA A 238 13.85 -13.92 15.73
C ALA A 238 12.45 -14.12 16.33
N VAL A 239 12.11 -13.34 17.36
CA VAL A 239 10.78 -13.32 17.95
C VAL A 239 10.03 -12.10 17.43
N VAL A 240 8.86 -12.32 16.86
CA VAL A 240 8.02 -11.27 16.27
C VAL A 240 6.70 -11.13 17.02
N ALA A 241 6.20 -9.89 17.11
CA ALA A 241 4.87 -9.58 17.62
C ALA A 241 3.87 -9.47 16.45
N PRO A 242 2.55 -9.57 16.71
CA PRO A 242 1.55 -9.26 15.71
C PRO A 242 1.75 -7.85 15.13
N GLY A 243 1.64 -7.70 13.80
CA GLY A 243 1.89 -6.45 13.09
C GLY A 243 3.34 -6.21 12.68
N THR A 244 4.31 -7.02 13.13
CA THR A 244 5.73 -6.90 12.71
C THR A 244 5.86 -7.16 11.21
N PRO A 245 6.48 -6.24 10.43
CA PRO A 245 6.78 -6.48 9.01
C PRO A 245 7.79 -7.61 8.85
N LEU A 246 7.52 -8.54 7.96
CA LEU A 246 8.35 -9.72 7.72
C LEU A 246 9.09 -9.65 6.38
N ILE A 247 8.36 -9.45 5.30
CA ILE A 247 8.89 -9.43 3.94
C ILE A 247 8.14 -8.40 3.11
N LYS A 248 8.86 -7.70 2.24
CA LYS A 248 8.30 -6.87 1.17
C LYS A 248 8.41 -7.59 -0.16
N VAL A 249 7.31 -7.69 -0.89
CA VAL A 249 7.23 -8.31 -2.22
C VAL A 249 6.61 -7.30 -3.18
N PHE A 250 7.12 -7.23 -4.41
CA PHE A 250 6.61 -6.34 -5.44
C PHE A 250 6.51 -7.01 -6.81
N GLN A 251 5.69 -6.44 -7.69
CA GLN A 251 5.60 -6.85 -9.08
C GLN A 251 6.55 -6.00 -9.93
N PRO A 252 7.45 -6.61 -10.72
CA PRO A 252 8.46 -5.88 -11.49
C PRO A 252 7.97 -5.33 -12.85
N ASP A 253 6.67 -5.33 -13.08
CA ASP A 253 6.02 -4.97 -14.34
C ASP A 253 5.63 -3.49 -14.44
N ALA A 254 5.57 -2.78 -13.31
CA ALA A 254 5.19 -1.37 -13.27
C ALA A 254 5.91 -0.63 -12.15
N TYR A 255 6.57 0.46 -12.52
CA TYR A 255 7.22 1.39 -11.60
C TYR A 255 6.61 2.79 -11.71
N GLN A 256 6.69 3.52 -10.63
CA GLN A 256 6.39 4.95 -10.55
C GLN A 256 7.52 5.66 -9.83
N VAL A 257 7.61 6.97 -10.02
CA VAL A 257 8.57 7.80 -9.29
C VAL A 257 7.82 8.61 -8.25
N GLU A 258 8.28 8.55 -7.01
CA GLU A 258 7.81 9.42 -5.94
C GLU A 258 8.80 10.56 -5.75
N VAL A 259 8.31 11.79 -5.83
CA VAL A 259 9.05 13.02 -5.62
C VAL A 259 8.42 13.78 -4.47
N TYR A 260 9.23 14.41 -3.63
CA TYR A 260 8.77 15.19 -2.49
C TYR A 260 9.10 16.66 -2.71
N LEU A 261 8.14 17.40 -3.23
CA LEU A 261 8.24 18.80 -3.60
C LEU A 261 8.14 19.71 -2.39
N LEU A 262 8.84 20.85 -2.41
CA LEU A 262 8.55 21.94 -1.50
C LEU A 262 7.13 22.47 -1.73
N ALA A 263 6.50 23.01 -0.69
CA ALA A 263 5.12 23.47 -0.80
C ALA A 263 4.93 24.56 -1.88
N ALA A 264 5.93 25.43 -2.08
CA ALA A 264 5.91 26.48 -3.10
C ALA A 264 5.92 25.89 -4.52
N ASP A 265 6.76 24.89 -4.76
CA ASP A 265 6.92 24.23 -6.07
C ASP A 265 5.72 23.35 -6.39
N ALA A 266 5.15 22.67 -5.39
CA ALA A 266 3.97 21.85 -5.54
C ALA A 266 2.73 22.61 -6.04
N LEU A 267 2.64 23.93 -5.75
CA LEU A 267 1.55 24.79 -6.26
C LEU A 267 1.63 24.97 -7.79
N GLN A 268 2.79 24.78 -8.38
CA GLN A 268 3.01 24.91 -9.83
C GLN A 268 2.86 23.58 -10.57
N VAL A 269 2.75 22.45 -9.84
CA VAL A 269 2.67 21.09 -10.41
C VAL A 269 1.22 20.62 -10.40
N SER A 270 0.77 20.16 -11.55
CA SER A 270 -0.61 19.66 -11.72
C SER A 270 -0.62 18.23 -12.28
N PRO A 271 -1.63 17.42 -11.94
CA PRO A 271 -1.83 16.13 -12.58
C PRO A 271 -1.97 16.29 -14.10
N GLY A 272 -1.31 15.39 -14.85
CA GLY A 272 -1.23 15.45 -16.31
C GLY A 272 -0.01 16.20 -16.86
N MET A 273 0.75 16.91 -16.02
CA MET A 273 1.99 17.57 -16.42
C MET A 273 3.03 16.54 -16.87
N THR A 274 3.66 16.77 -18.01
CA THR A 274 4.78 15.98 -18.52
C THR A 274 6.07 16.42 -17.81
N VAL A 275 6.88 15.46 -17.39
CA VAL A 275 8.17 15.68 -16.73
C VAL A 275 9.25 14.85 -17.41
N GLU A 276 10.47 15.34 -17.38
CA GLU A 276 11.64 14.60 -17.79
C GLU A 276 12.29 13.97 -16.56
N VAL A 277 12.61 12.67 -16.66
CA VAL A 277 13.20 11.91 -15.56
C VAL A 277 14.54 11.36 -16.02
N VAL A 278 15.58 11.71 -15.31
CA VAL A 278 16.96 11.38 -15.66
C VAL A 278 17.58 10.47 -14.61
N LEU A 279 18.08 9.32 -15.06
CA LEU A 279 18.92 8.44 -14.26
C LEU A 279 20.38 8.66 -14.68
N ASP A 280 21.19 9.15 -13.77
CA ASP A 280 22.64 9.26 -13.98
C ASP A 280 23.30 7.89 -13.86
N GLY A 281 23.69 7.32 -15.01
CA GLY A 281 24.46 6.10 -15.05
C GLY A 281 25.97 6.38 -15.11
N PRO A 282 26.83 5.36 -14.86
CA PRO A 282 28.28 5.54 -14.81
C PRO A 282 28.91 5.96 -16.14
N ALA A 283 28.29 5.63 -17.27
CA ALA A 283 28.79 5.90 -18.61
C ALA A 283 27.85 6.81 -19.43
N GLU A 284 26.56 6.75 -19.19
CA GLU A 284 25.55 7.49 -19.95
C GLU A 284 24.36 7.87 -19.05
N LYS A 285 23.66 8.94 -19.42
CA LYS A 285 22.42 9.35 -18.78
C LYS A 285 21.26 8.67 -19.49
N TYR A 286 20.34 8.09 -18.71
CA TYR A 286 19.11 7.52 -19.23
C TYR A 286 17.97 8.47 -18.98
N THR A 287 17.35 8.95 -20.05
CA THR A 287 16.23 9.89 -19.97
C THR A 287 14.92 9.15 -20.24
N PHE A 288 13.95 9.35 -19.35
CA PHE A 288 12.61 8.81 -19.44
C PHE A 288 11.61 9.96 -19.47
N GLN A 289 10.52 9.77 -20.20
CA GLN A 289 9.36 10.66 -20.12
C GLN A 289 8.41 10.16 -19.03
N GLY A 290 7.96 11.08 -18.18
CA GLY A 290 6.99 10.80 -17.14
C GLY A 290 5.80 11.74 -17.21
N THR A 291 4.70 11.31 -16.58
CA THR A 291 3.51 12.15 -16.42
C THR A 291 3.13 12.18 -14.95
N VAL A 292 2.89 13.36 -14.40
CA VAL A 292 2.40 13.52 -13.02
C VAL A 292 1.02 12.89 -12.92
N LYS A 293 0.91 11.77 -12.21
CA LYS A 293 -0.34 11.06 -11.98
C LYS A 293 -1.16 11.69 -10.87
N LYS A 294 -0.50 12.09 -9.80
CA LYS A 294 -1.14 12.61 -8.60
C LYS A 294 -0.18 13.52 -7.82
N VAL A 295 -0.71 14.60 -7.28
CA VAL A 295 -0.09 15.41 -6.24
C VAL A 295 -0.90 15.21 -4.96
N ALA A 296 -0.23 14.96 -3.82
CA ALA A 296 -0.89 14.76 -2.54
C ALA A 296 -1.60 16.04 -2.10
N ALA A 297 -2.75 15.88 -1.45
CA ALA A 297 -3.53 17.03 -0.95
C ALA A 297 -3.01 17.60 0.39
N ALA A 298 -2.05 16.91 1.02
CA ALA A 298 -1.47 17.30 2.30
C ALA A 298 0.06 17.18 2.26
N ALA A 299 0.73 18.06 2.98
CA ALA A 299 2.17 17.99 3.18
C ALA A 299 2.50 16.95 4.25
N GLU A 300 3.65 16.31 4.11
CA GLU A 300 4.27 15.39 5.06
C GLU A 300 5.55 16.02 5.63
N GLU A 301 5.80 15.83 6.91
CA GLU A 301 7.08 16.22 7.51
C GLU A 301 8.18 15.27 7.06
N ARG A 302 9.25 15.84 6.53
CA ARG A 302 10.45 15.11 6.14
C ARG A 302 11.70 15.80 6.66
N ILE A 303 12.67 14.98 7.02
CA ILE A 303 13.97 15.48 7.44
C ILE A 303 14.87 15.56 6.19
N SER A 304 15.32 16.75 5.85
CA SER A 304 16.28 16.96 4.76
C SER A 304 17.65 16.35 5.08
N PRO A 305 18.54 16.15 4.10
CA PRO A 305 19.90 15.67 4.34
C PRO A 305 20.71 16.53 5.31
N LEU A 306 20.30 17.80 5.51
CA LEU A 306 20.91 18.74 6.46
C LEU A 306 20.31 18.64 7.87
N GLY A 307 19.38 17.70 8.12
CA GLY A 307 18.73 17.53 9.41
C GLY A 307 17.60 18.53 9.71
N ILE A 308 17.15 19.29 8.71
CA ILE A 308 16.07 20.28 8.86
C ILE A 308 14.74 19.60 8.56
N VAL A 309 13.74 19.84 9.40
CA VAL A 309 12.36 19.37 9.16
C VAL A 309 11.72 20.29 8.13
N GLU A 310 11.29 19.72 7.01
CA GLU A 310 10.64 20.41 5.91
C GLU A 310 9.25 19.84 5.66
N GLN A 311 8.31 20.71 5.29
CA GLN A 311 6.98 20.30 4.83
C GLN A 311 7.01 20.06 3.34
N ARG A 312 6.91 18.79 2.93
CA ARG A 312 6.97 18.39 1.52
C ARG A 312 5.70 17.73 1.07
N ILE A 313 5.33 17.97 -0.17
CA ILE A 313 4.13 17.41 -0.82
C ILE A 313 4.57 16.33 -1.78
N LYS A 314 4.00 15.13 -1.61
CA LYS A 314 4.32 13.98 -2.46
C LYS A 314 3.65 14.11 -3.84
N ALA A 315 4.45 14.11 -4.90
CA ALA A 315 4.02 13.91 -6.27
C ALA A 315 4.35 12.49 -6.74
N THR A 316 3.42 11.86 -7.45
CA THR A 316 3.60 10.53 -8.03
C THR A 316 3.62 10.66 -9.54
N ILE A 317 4.67 10.16 -10.17
CA ILE A 317 4.91 10.25 -11.60
C ILE A 317 4.84 8.85 -12.19
N GLN A 318 4.06 8.71 -13.23
CA GLN A 318 4.00 7.49 -14.04
C GLN A 318 5.02 7.59 -15.16
N LEU A 319 5.93 6.62 -15.25
CA LEU A 319 6.91 6.55 -16.33
C LEU A 319 6.32 5.92 -17.58
N ALA A 320 6.80 6.37 -18.73
CA ALA A 320 6.51 5.78 -20.03
C ALA A 320 7.75 5.06 -20.58
N GLY A 321 7.54 3.94 -21.33
CA GLY A 321 8.61 3.20 -22.00
C GLY A 321 9.12 1.97 -21.26
N SER A 322 10.27 1.43 -21.70
CA SER A 322 10.91 0.25 -21.09
C SER A 322 11.59 0.62 -19.78
N LEU A 323 11.23 -0.09 -18.72
CA LEU A 323 11.69 0.17 -17.34
C LEU A 323 12.74 -0.87 -16.87
N GLU A 324 13.29 -1.67 -17.79
CA GLU A 324 14.22 -2.78 -17.48
C GLU A 324 15.49 -2.37 -16.71
N LYS A 325 15.91 -1.10 -16.89
CA LYS A 325 17.11 -0.56 -16.22
C LYS A 325 16.82 0.06 -14.86
N LEU A 326 15.54 0.15 -14.47
CA LEU A 326 15.14 0.77 -13.20
C LEU A 326 14.98 -0.29 -12.11
N LEU A 327 15.60 -0.04 -10.99
CA LEU A 327 15.45 -0.86 -9.79
C LEU A 327 14.69 -0.07 -8.71
N PRO A 328 13.80 -0.71 -7.95
CA PRO A 328 13.16 -0.05 -6.80
C PRO A 328 14.17 0.53 -5.82
N GLY A 329 13.92 1.75 -5.37
CA GLY A 329 14.80 2.46 -4.47
C GLY A 329 15.87 3.31 -5.15
N THR A 330 16.05 3.22 -6.48
CA THR A 330 16.98 4.07 -7.23
C THR A 330 16.54 5.52 -7.16
N ALA A 331 17.50 6.41 -6.84
CA ALA A 331 17.31 7.85 -6.94
C ALA A 331 17.51 8.32 -8.39
N LEU A 332 16.75 9.32 -8.79
CA LEU A 332 16.82 9.94 -10.11
C LEU A 332 16.42 11.41 -10.01
N GLU A 333 16.82 12.18 -11.00
CA GLU A 333 16.48 13.59 -11.11
C GLU A 333 15.20 13.76 -11.93
N VAL A 334 14.27 14.58 -11.46
CA VAL A 334 13.01 14.88 -12.14
C VAL A 334 12.94 16.36 -12.43
N THR A 335 12.84 16.72 -13.69
CA THR A 335 12.70 18.09 -14.17
C THR A 335 11.24 18.41 -14.42
N PHE A 336 10.71 19.38 -13.67
CA PHE A 336 9.37 19.90 -13.83
C PHE A 336 9.41 21.20 -14.64
N THR A 337 8.80 21.22 -15.83
CA THR A 337 8.66 22.41 -16.64
C THR A 337 7.32 23.08 -16.34
N THR A 338 7.37 24.19 -15.60
CA THR A 338 6.17 24.88 -15.12
C THR A 338 5.60 25.86 -16.15
N ARG A 339 6.48 26.46 -16.96
CA ARG A 339 6.10 27.40 -18.01
C ARG A 339 7.05 27.29 -19.19
N GLN A 340 6.51 27.34 -20.39
CA GLN A 340 7.28 27.31 -21.63
C GLN A 340 6.73 28.37 -22.58
N GLU A 341 7.64 29.19 -23.16
CA GLU A 341 7.29 30.16 -24.21
C GLU A 341 8.13 29.86 -25.44
N GLU A 342 7.46 29.53 -26.54
CA GLU A 342 8.11 29.21 -27.81
C GLU A 342 8.22 30.42 -28.72
N GLY A 343 9.27 30.42 -29.57
CA GLY A 343 9.44 31.45 -30.59
C GLY A 343 9.69 32.85 -30.01
N ARG A 344 10.29 32.94 -28.81
CA ARG A 344 10.60 34.20 -28.14
C ARG A 344 12.06 34.62 -28.32
N LEU A 345 12.29 35.93 -28.36
CA LEU A 345 13.64 36.49 -28.35
C LEU A 345 14.16 36.44 -26.92
N VAL A 346 15.25 35.72 -26.71
CA VAL A 346 15.81 35.47 -25.39
C VAL A 346 17.23 35.99 -25.34
N VAL A 347 17.53 36.79 -24.29
CA VAL A 347 18.87 37.35 -24.06
C VAL A 347 19.33 36.98 -22.65
N PRO A 348 20.66 36.89 -22.41
CA PRO A 348 21.19 36.78 -21.05
C PRO A 348 20.82 38.00 -20.22
N LYS A 349 20.44 37.81 -18.96
CA LYS A 349 20.16 38.92 -18.02
C LYS A 349 21.31 39.89 -17.88
N THR A 350 22.56 39.42 -18.08
CA THR A 350 23.79 40.25 -18.04
C THR A 350 23.85 41.29 -19.13
N ALA A 351 23.08 41.13 -20.21
CA ALA A 351 23.00 42.08 -21.31
C ALA A 351 22.08 43.28 -21.04
N LEU A 352 21.23 43.17 -19.99
CA LEU A 352 20.29 44.21 -19.61
C LEU A 352 20.85 45.13 -18.54
N PHE A 353 20.42 46.39 -18.59
CA PHE A 353 20.76 47.39 -17.56
C PHE A 353 19.58 48.36 -17.37
N PRO A 354 19.46 48.94 -16.16
CA PRO A 354 18.42 49.95 -15.89
C PRO A 354 18.57 51.18 -16.73
N HIS A 355 17.51 51.65 -17.35
CA HIS A 355 17.46 52.90 -18.12
C HIS A 355 16.13 53.61 -17.96
N GLY A 356 16.15 54.82 -17.38
CA GLY A 356 14.90 55.53 -17.03
C GLY A 356 14.01 54.71 -16.06
N ASP A 357 12.78 54.57 -16.37
CA ASP A 357 11.81 53.80 -15.58
C ASP A 357 11.75 52.30 -16.00
N GLY A 358 12.63 51.85 -16.92
CA GLY A 358 12.64 50.50 -17.47
C GLY A 358 14.03 49.91 -17.61
N GLU A 359 14.20 49.00 -18.52
CA GLU A 359 15.45 48.37 -18.89
C GLU A 359 15.78 48.61 -20.37
N ALA A 360 17.06 48.60 -20.66
CA ALA A 360 17.57 48.72 -22.02
C ALA A 360 18.75 47.74 -22.21
N LEU A 361 19.10 47.53 -23.46
CA LEU A 361 20.29 46.82 -23.89
C LEU A 361 20.97 47.59 -25.03
N PHE A 362 22.19 47.20 -25.36
CA PHE A 362 22.88 47.72 -26.52
C PHE A 362 22.74 46.76 -27.70
N VAL A 363 22.29 47.29 -28.83
CA VAL A 363 22.24 46.58 -30.12
C VAL A 363 23.33 47.09 -31.01
N LEU A 364 24.02 46.19 -31.69
CA LEU A 364 25.00 46.55 -32.71
C LEU A 364 24.30 46.78 -34.05
N ARG A 365 24.17 48.06 -34.45
CA ARG A 365 23.63 48.44 -35.76
C ARG A 365 24.64 49.27 -36.53
N GLN A 366 24.95 48.89 -37.74
CA GLN A 366 25.91 49.58 -38.63
C GLN A 366 27.27 49.89 -37.98
N GLY A 367 27.76 49.01 -37.08
CA GLY A 367 29.03 49.22 -36.37
C GLY A 367 28.96 50.19 -35.19
N LEU A 368 27.78 50.59 -34.77
CA LEU A 368 27.52 51.48 -33.62
C LEU A 368 26.73 50.74 -32.53
N ALA A 369 27.05 51.03 -31.29
CA ALA A 369 26.28 50.57 -30.13
C ALA A 369 25.07 51.49 -29.93
N GLU A 370 23.88 51.03 -30.29
CA GLU A 370 22.62 51.76 -30.12
C GLU A 370 21.94 51.29 -28.83
N LEU A 371 21.50 52.24 -28.03
CA LEU A 371 20.71 52.01 -26.85
C LEU A 371 19.27 51.72 -27.26
N GLN A 372 18.78 50.50 -26.88
CA GLN A 372 17.46 50.04 -27.19
C GLN A 372 16.68 49.75 -25.92
N PRO A 373 15.64 50.54 -25.58
CA PRO A 373 14.70 50.19 -24.51
C PRO A 373 13.93 48.94 -24.88
N VAL A 374 13.70 48.05 -23.88
CA VAL A 374 13.05 46.74 -24.10
C VAL A 374 12.03 46.44 -23.05
N GLY A 375 11.00 45.64 -23.45
CA GLY A 375 9.98 45.07 -22.57
C GLY A 375 10.47 43.71 -22.05
N ARG A 376 10.25 43.44 -20.75
CA ARG A 376 10.55 42.17 -20.09
C ARG A 376 9.41 41.17 -20.20
N GLY A 377 9.73 39.92 -20.42
CA GLY A 377 8.84 38.79 -20.38
C GLY A 377 9.23 37.78 -19.31
N LEU A 378 9.06 36.49 -19.64
CA LEU A 378 9.46 35.38 -18.78
C LEU A 378 10.96 35.41 -18.51
N GLU A 379 11.36 35.21 -17.25
CA GLU A 379 12.77 35.19 -16.84
C GLU A 379 13.12 33.88 -16.10
N THR A 380 14.31 33.38 -16.35
CA THR A 380 14.97 32.32 -15.61
C THR A 380 16.09 32.89 -14.76
N GLU A 381 16.95 32.07 -14.14
CA GLU A 381 18.12 32.56 -13.40
C GLU A 381 19.09 33.30 -14.31
N GLU A 382 19.31 32.83 -15.54
CA GLU A 382 20.37 33.36 -16.45
C GLU A 382 19.79 34.18 -17.59
N GLU A 383 18.61 33.92 -18.06
CA GLU A 383 18.04 34.43 -19.29
C GLU A 383 16.67 35.09 -19.11
N ILE A 384 16.33 35.95 -20.07
CA ILE A 384 15.04 36.63 -20.07
C ILE A 384 14.49 36.77 -21.49
N VAL A 385 13.15 36.58 -21.62
CA VAL A 385 12.42 36.88 -22.84
C VAL A 385 12.26 38.38 -23.02
N ILE A 386 12.52 38.86 -24.21
CA ILE A 386 12.23 40.23 -24.61
C ILE A 386 10.91 40.26 -25.38
N THR A 387 9.93 41.01 -24.85
CA THR A 387 8.61 41.10 -25.44
C THR A 387 8.47 42.19 -26.47
N GLU A 388 9.20 43.29 -26.30
CA GLU A 388 9.20 44.47 -27.14
C GLU A 388 10.58 45.10 -27.30
N GLY A 389 10.86 45.76 -28.41
CA GLY A 389 12.08 46.53 -28.60
C GLY A 389 13.21 45.78 -29.28
N LEU A 390 13.07 44.50 -29.64
CA LEU A 390 14.10 43.72 -30.32
C LEU A 390 13.51 42.98 -31.53
N GLN A 391 14.31 42.77 -32.57
CA GLN A 391 13.93 42.05 -33.77
C GLN A 391 14.78 40.78 -33.94
N PRO A 392 14.22 39.70 -34.58
CA PRO A 392 15.00 38.53 -34.90
C PRO A 392 16.22 38.83 -35.75
N GLY A 393 17.37 38.24 -35.40
CA GLY A 393 18.65 38.46 -36.11
C GLY A 393 19.45 39.67 -35.66
N GLU A 394 18.94 40.48 -34.74
CA GLU A 394 19.72 41.59 -34.17
C GLU A 394 20.86 41.10 -33.27
N GLN A 395 21.95 41.83 -33.29
CA GLN A 395 23.14 41.52 -32.47
C GLN A 395 23.13 42.36 -31.18
N VAL A 396 22.98 41.69 -30.07
CA VAL A 396 22.94 42.28 -28.71
C VAL A 396 24.32 42.15 -28.07
N ILE A 397 24.80 43.25 -27.45
CA ILE A 397 26.06 43.28 -26.73
C ILE A 397 25.88 42.62 -25.36
N ARG A 398 26.67 41.57 -25.07
CA ARG A 398 26.55 40.75 -23.85
C ARG A 398 26.91 41.50 -22.57
N ASN A 399 27.90 42.40 -22.63
CA ASN A 399 28.33 43.14 -21.46
C ASN A 399 28.15 44.65 -21.65
N PRO A 400 26.99 45.21 -21.21
CA PRO A 400 26.71 46.64 -21.35
C PRO A 400 27.56 47.54 -20.44
N ARG A 401 28.21 46.96 -19.42
CA ARG A 401 29.09 47.70 -18.46
C ARG A 401 30.56 47.73 -18.87
N GLN A 402 30.88 47.34 -20.08
CA GLN A 402 32.24 47.38 -20.59
C GLN A 402 32.75 48.82 -20.62
N GLU A 403 33.97 49.05 -20.10
CA GLU A 403 34.60 50.38 -20.05
C GLU A 403 34.70 50.99 -21.45
N GLY A 404 34.26 52.21 -21.61
CA GLY A 404 34.25 52.94 -22.88
C GLY A 404 33.04 52.67 -23.79
N LEU A 405 32.09 51.82 -23.40
CA LEU A 405 30.86 51.61 -24.12
C LEU A 405 29.83 52.70 -23.77
N THR A 406 29.42 53.48 -24.75
CA THR A 406 28.44 54.55 -24.63
C THR A 406 27.49 54.54 -25.84
N PRO A 407 26.29 55.05 -25.74
CA PRO A 407 25.39 55.17 -26.90
C PRO A 407 26.07 55.88 -28.05
N GLY A 408 25.99 55.30 -29.27
CA GLY A 408 26.65 55.85 -30.49
C GLY A 408 28.12 55.55 -30.63
N ARG A 409 28.77 54.82 -29.71
CA ARG A 409 30.17 54.39 -29.82
C ARG A 409 30.34 53.40 -30.96
N ARG A 410 31.44 53.58 -31.77
CA ARG A 410 31.85 52.57 -32.74
C ARG A 410 32.35 51.30 -32.02
N VAL A 411 31.80 50.17 -32.41
CA VAL A 411 32.15 48.87 -31.83
C VAL A 411 32.41 47.84 -32.94
N THR A 412 33.20 46.84 -32.63
CA THR A 412 33.44 45.69 -33.54
C THR A 412 33.02 44.42 -32.83
N ALA A 413 32.20 43.65 -33.48
CA ALA A 413 31.76 42.33 -32.97
C ALA A 413 32.96 41.40 -32.82
N THR A 414 33.07 40.77 -31.66
CA THR A 414 33.95 39.64 -31.43
C THR A 414 33.01 38.45 -31.15
N GLU A 415 32.93 37.52 -32.08
CA GLU A 415 32.20 36.26 -31.88
C GLU A 415 33.04 35.33 -31.02
N ARG A 416 32.42 34.67 -30.06
CA ARG A 416 33.03 33.63 -29.26
C ARG A 416 32.19 32.37 -29.33
#